data_7cf6db194620e4d44606d23475eb4069
#
_entry.id   7cf6db194620e4d44606d23475eb4069
#
_cell.length_a   1.000
_cell.length_b   1.000
_cell.length_c   1.000
_cell.angle_alpha   90.00
_cell.angle_beta   90.00
_cell.angle_gamma   90.00
#
_symmetry.space_group_name_H-M   'P 1'
#
loop_
_entity.id
_entity.type
_entity.pdbx_description
1 polymer ?
#
loop_
_entity_poly.entity_id
_entity_poly.type
_entity_poly.pdbx_seq_one_letter_code
_entity_poly.pdbx_strand_id
1 'polypeptide(L)'
;MQWDYSYFFPSITTDNHVTDWGKQPLKFRVDVASMGKLGFDIVVSHLSDKDRLFCKEAIKNYSSFKDIVWHGDLYRLVNPHENDISALMYVDKEKSKSVVFNYLVNNRFMLTATPLPIVLKGLDPNKKYAVKELNIYPGTKSTMSSENVFSGDFLMKVGINPNVNLQRTSVVLEITEVK
;
A
#
# COMPACT_ATOMS: atom_id res chain seq x y z
N MET A 1 -5.04 -3.99 13.31
CA MET A 1 -5.76 -2.74 13.72
C MET A 1 -6.45 -2.07 12.53
N GLN A 2 -5.77 -1.47 11.52
CA GLN A 2 -6.46 -0.83 10.37
C GLN A 2 -7.38 -1.81 9.61
N TRP A 3 -6.96 -3.05 9.43
CA TRP A 3 -7.77 -4.11 8.87
C TRP A 3 -9.10 -4.28 9.62
N ASP A 4 -9.04 -4.39 10.95
CA ASP A 4 -10.21 -4.64 11.79
C ASP A 4 -11.13 -3.40 11.82
N TYR A 5 -10.55 -2.21 11.93
CA TYR A 5 -11.31 -0.96 11.86
C TYR A 5 -12.07 -0.79 10.55
N SER A 6 -11.53 -1.29 9.43
CA SER A 6 -12.18 -1.19 8.14
C SER A 6 -13.52 -1.93 8.05
N TYR A 7 -13.85 -2.81 8.99
CA TYR A 7 -15.18 -3.44 9.08
C TYR A 7 -16.25 -2.52 9.68
N PHE A 8 -15.84 -1.53 10.46
CA PHE A 8 -16.76 -0.69 11.23
C PHE A 8 -16.73 0.76 10.77
N PHE A 9 -15.60 1.22 10.24
CA PHE A 9 -15.39 2.62 9.91
C PHE A 9 -14.84 2.79 8.49
N PRO A 10 -15.42 3.68 7.67
CA PRO A 10 -14.84 4.04 6.38
C PRO A 10 -13.53 4.82 6.61
N SER A 11 -12.58 4.68 5.69
CA SER A 11 -11.23 5.25 5.82
C SER A 11 -11.22 6.77 5.99
N ILE A 12 -12.21 7.47 5.45
CA ILE A 12 -12.35 8.93 5.62
C ILE A 12 -12.60 9.36 7.07
N THR A 13 -13.08 8.47 7.93
CA THR A 13 -13.34 8.76 9.35
C THR A 13 -12.17 8.43 10.26
N THR A 14 -11.10 7.84 9.74
CA THR A 14 -9.92 7.45 10.51
C THR A 14 -8.81 8.47 10.34
N ASP A 15 -8.39 9.08 11.43
CA ASP A 15 -7.22 9.96 11.48
C ASP A 15 -6.02 9.12 11.93
N ASN A 16 -5.06 8.94 11.02
CA ASN A 16 -3.90 8.09 11.23
C ASN A 16 -2.64 8.96 11.36
N HIS A 17 -1.94 8.82 12.48
CA HIS A 17 -0.75 9.61 12.73
C HIS A 17 0.52 8.76 12.61
N VAL A 18 1.52 9.32 11.91
CA VAL A 18 2.90 8.86 11.95
C VAL A 18 3.53 9.38 13.23
N THR A 19 3.80 8.51 14.19
CA THR A 19 4.34 8.88 15.50
C THR A 19 5.78 8.39 15.67
N ASP A 20 6.51 8.90 16.64
CA ASP A 20 7.85 8.40 17.02
C ASP A 20 7.77 7.13 17.89
N TRP A 21 6.57 6.73 18.26
CA TRP A 21 6.32 5.55 19.09
C TRP A 21 6.38 4.26 18.25
N GLY A 22 6.96 3.23 18.83
CA GLY A 22 7.05 1.93 18.20
C GLY A 22 8.33 1.71 17.41
N LYS A 23 8.56 0.44 17.07
CA LYS A 23 9.82 -0.05 16.48
C LYS A 23 9.77 -0.19 14.95
N GLN A 24 8.63 0.09 14.35
CA GLN A 24 8.49 -0.07 12.90
C GLN A 24 9.24 1.02 12.13
N PRO A 25 9.84 0.70 10.97
CA PRO A 25 10.48 1.69 10.11
C PRO A 25 9.55 2.85 9.75
N LEU A 26 10.10 4.03 9.54
CA LEU A 26 9.32 5.23 9.18
C LEU A 26 8.44 4.98 7.96
N LYS A 27 8.99 4.32 6.91
CA LYS A 27 8.21 3.95 5.72
C LYS A 27 6.97 3.14 6.07
N PHE A 28 7.10 2.11 6.91
CA PHE A 28 5.96 1.29 7.33
C PHE A 28 4.89 2.13 8.03
N ARG A 29 5.30 3.00 8.96
CA ARG A 29 4.37 3.88 9.71
C ARG A 29 3.63 4.85 8.78
N VAL A 30 4.35 5.43 7.81
CA VAL A 30 3.76 6.34 6.80
C VAL A 30 2.79 5.58 5.88
N ASP A 31 3.15 4.40 5.41
CA ASP A 31 2.29 3.59 4.55
C ASP A 31 0.99 3.18 5.27
N VAL A 32 1.09 2.78 6.55
CA VAL A 32 -0.10 2.46 7.38
C VAL A 32 -0.96 3.69 7.60
N ALA A 33 -0.36 4.83 7.93
CA ALA A 33 -1.09 6.08 8.15
C ALA A 33 -1.82 6.56 6.88
N SER A 34 -1.27 6.26 5.70
CA SER A 34 -1.87 6.62 4.40
C SER A 34 -3.17 5.86 4.07
N MET A 35 -3.57 4.87 4.87
CA MET A 35 -4.84 4.15 4.72
C MET A 35 -6.05 4.91 5.30
N GLY A 36 -5.87 6.11 5.80
CA GLY A 36 -6.90 7.01 6.30
C GLY A 36 -6.49 8.46 6.05
N LYS A 37 -6.83 9.37 6.94
CA LYS A 37 -6.31 10.74 6.90
C LYS A 37 -4.90 10.74 7.48
N LEU A 38 -3.91 10.99 6.62
CA LEU A 38 -2.50 11.01 6.99
C LEU A 38 -2.17 12.26 7.82
N GLY A 39 -1.69 12.06 9.03
CA GLY A 39 -1.11 13.08 9.89
C GLY A 39 0.31 12.70 10.34
N PHE A 40 1.08 13.68 10.77
CA PHE A 40 2.41 13.50 11.35
C PHE A 40 2.43 14.09 12.76
N ASP A 41 2.74 13.25 13.73
CA ASP A 41 2.94 13.61 15.15
C ASP A 41 4.35 13.19 15.55
N ILE A 42 5.33 13.86 14.93
CA ILE A 42 6.76 13.61 15.08
C ILE A 42 7.52 14.94 15.17
N VAL A 43 8.67 14.91 15.83
CA VAL A 43 9.56 16.08 15.88
C VAL A 43 10.41 16.14 14.61
N VAL A 44 10.03 17.01 13.67
CA VAL A 44 10.65 17.09 12.33
C VAL A 44 12.16 17.33 12.37
N SER A 45 12.66 18.08 13.38
CA SER A 45 14.10 18.34 13.56
C SER A 45 14.92 17.06 13.90
N HIS A 46 14.26 16.02 14.40
CA HIS A 46 14.90 14.73 14.69
C HIS A 46 15.03 13.83 13.46
N LEU A 47 14.35 14.16 12.36
CA LEU A 47 14.43 13.38 11.13
C LEU A 47 15.74 13.60 10.41
N SER A 48 16.34 12.54 9.90
CA SER A 48 17.47 12.62 8.96
C SER A 48 17.05 13.29 7.64
N ASP A 49 18.02 13.75 6.85
CA ASP A 49 17.72 14.30 5.51
C ASP A 49 17.01 13.30 4.61
N LYS A 50 17.35 12.01 4.70
CA LYS A 50 16.69 10.95 3.96
C LYS A 50 15.23 10.78 4.41
N ASP A 51 14.98 10.83 5.71
CA ASP A 51 13.61 10.72 6.24
C ASP A 51 12.76 11.93 5.83
N ARG A 52 13.31 13.14 5.89
CA ARG A 52 12.62 14.35 5.42
C ARG A 52 12.27 14.28 3.94
N LEU A 53 13.23 13.83 3.11
CA LEU A 53 13.00 13.63 1.68
C LEU A 53 11.91 12.58 1.44
N PHE A 54 11.98 11.46 2.14
CA PHE A 54 10.98 10.40 2.06
C PHE A 54 9.58 10.91 2.45
N CYS A 55 9.44 11.59 3.59
CA CYS A 55 8.15 12.12 4.03
C CYS A 55 7.56 13.11 3.02
N LYS A 56 8.40 13.99 2.44
CA LYS A 56 7.96 14.95 1.41
C LYS A 56 7.37 14.23 0.19
N GLU A 57 8.04 13.21 -0.33
CA GLU A 57 7.55 12.43 -1.46
C GLU A 57 6.31 11.60 -1.10
N ALA A 58 6.27 11.03 0.10
CA ALA A 58 5.12 10.28 0.57
C ALA A 58 3.86 11.15 0.72
N ILE A 59 3.98 12.38 1.20
CA ILE A 59 2.88 13.36 1.26
C ILE A 59 2.38 13.70 -0.14
N LYS A 60 3.29 13.89 -1.10
CA LYS A 60 2.95 14.14 -2.50
C LYS A 60 2.20 12.95 -3.12
N ASN A 61 2.70 11.73 -2.90
CA ASN A 61 2.03 10.50 -3.35
C ASN A 61 0.65 10.38 -2.70
N TYR A 62 0.55 10.57 -1.38
CA TYR A 62 -0.72 10.54 -0.66
C TYR A 62 -1.74 11.51 -1.27
N SER A 63 -1.32 12.72 -1.60
CA SER A 63 -2.19 13.73 -2.23
C SER A 63 -2.74 13.27 -3.59
N SER A 64 -2.06 12.35 -4.29
CA SER A 64 -2.49 11.83 -5.58
C SER A 64 -3.50 10.68 -5.49
N PHE A 65 -3.63 10.03 -4.33
CA PHE A 65 -4.52 8.88 -4.15
C PHE A 65 -5.48 8.96 -2.96
N LYS A 66 -5.35 9.97 -2.09
CA LYS A 66 -6.18 10.09 -0.88
C LYS A 66 -7.68 9.98 -1.15
N ASP A 67 -8.15 10.58 -2.25
CA ASP A 67 -9.57 10.57 -2.59
C ASP A 67 -10.07 9.16 -2.92
N ILE A 68 -9.20 8.30 -3.46
CA ILE A 68 -9.51 6.89 -3.71
C ILE A 68 -9.63 6.14 -2.37
N VAL A 69 -8.72 6.41 -1.43
CA VAL A 69 -8.78 5.82 -0.08
C VAL A 69 -10.03 6.28 0.68
N TRP A 70 -10.45 7.53 0.51
CA TRP A 70 -11.58 8.10 1.24
C TRP A 70 -12.94 7.74 0.66
N HIS A 71 -13.05 7.60 -0.66
CA HIS A 71 -14.34 7.52 -1.37
C HIS A 71 -14.46 6.33 -2.31
N GLY A 72 -13.36 5.62 -2.58
CA GLY A 72 -13.35 4.43 -3.43
C GLY A 72 -13.87 3.18 -2.70
N ASP A 73 -14.06 2.13 -3.47
CA ASP A 73 -14.47 0.83 -2.96
C ASP A 73 -13.30 0.11 -2.29
N LEU A 74 -13.50 -0.33 -1.05
CA LEU A 74 -12.51 -1.09 -0.29
C LEU A 74 -12.65 -2.60 -0.56
N TYR A 75 -11.54 -3.22 -0.95
CA TYR A 75 -11.40 -4.68 -1.05
C TYR A 75 -10.34 -5.19 -0.07
N ARG A 76 -10.73 -6.14 0.79
CA ARG A 76 -9.83 -6.87 1.69
C ARG A 76 -9.30 -8.06 0.93
N LEU A 77 -7.99 -8.07 0.63
CA LEU A 77 -7.38 -9.07 -0.24
C LEU A 77 -6.77 -10.22 0.55
N VAL A 78 -5.99 -9.92 1.58
CA VAL A 78 -5.29 -10.93 2.40
C VAL A 78 -5.49 -10.65 3.88
N ASN A 79 -6.11 -11.59 4.59
CA ASN A 79 -6.44 -11.49 6.00
C ASN A 79 -5.19 -11.63 6.89
N PRO A 80 -4.82 -10.62 7.70
CA PRO A 80 -3.65 -10.67 8.58
C PRO A 80 -3.77 -11.64 9.75
N HIS A 81 -4.98 -12.10 10.07
CA HIS A 81 -5.17 -13.08 11.16
C HIS A 81 -4.88 -14.51 10.71
N GLU A 82 -4.85 -14.75 9.40
CA GLU A 82 -4.65 -16.07 8.80
C GLU A 82 -3.35 -16.18 7.99
N ASN A 83 -2.69 -15.04 7.73
CA ASN A 83 -1.53 -14.96 6.85
C ASN A 83 -0.41 -14.12 7.47
N ASP A 84 0.82 -14.31 6.97
CA ASP A 84 1.98 -13.52 7.35
C ASP A 84 1.95 -12.10 6.76
N ILE A 85 1.13 -11.88 5.75
CA ILE A 85 0.93 -10.58 5.12
C ILE A 85 -0.51 -10.11 5.26
N SER A 86 -0.70 -8.79 5.19
CA SER A 86 -2.00 -8.14 5.05
C SER A 86 -2.03 -7.36 3.76
N ALA A 87 -3.14 -7.43 3.02
CA ALA A 87 -3.31 -6.62 1.83
C ALA A 87 -4.74 -6.06 1.72
N LEU A 88 -4.82 -4.73 1.51
CA LEU A 88 -6.05 -4.00 1.26
C LEU A 88 -5.90 -3.20 -0.03
N MET A 89 -7.01 -3.03 -0.74
CA MET A 89 -7.06 -2.29 -2.00
C MET A 89 -8.25 -1.35 -2.00
N TYR A 90 -8.04 -0.15 -2.52
CA TYR A 90 -9.08 0.83 -2.79
C TYR A 90 -9.13 1.09 -4.29
N VAL A 91 -10.32 1.13 -4.85
CA VAL A 91 -10.57 1.31 -6.29
C VAL A 91 -11.51 2.48 -6.49
N ASP A 92 -11.21 3.37 -7.43
CA ASP A 92 -12.12 4.43 -7.82
C ASP A 92 -13.37 3.90 -8.53
N LYS A 93 -14.41 4.70 -8.61
CA LYS A 93 -15.71 4.30 -9.19
C LYS A 93 -15.62 3.97 -10.67
N GLU A 94 -14.73 4.64 -11.39
CA GLU A 94 -14.51 4.46 -12.83
C GLU A 94 -13.62 3.25 -13.14
N LYS A 95 -13.06 2.60 -12.10
CA LYS A 95 -12.08 1.51 -12.20
C LYS A 95 -10.89 1.90 -13.07
N SER A 96 -10.50 3.17 -12.99
CA SER A 96 -9.38 3.74 -13.73
C SER A 96 -8.11 3.81 -12.90
N LYS A 97 -8.27 3.92 -11.57
CA LYS A 97 -7.17 4.01 -10.64
C LYS A 97 -7.46 3.26 -9.35
N SER A 98 -6.43 2.63 -8.80
CA SER A 98 -6.52 1.98 -7.51
C SER A 98 -5.20 2.04 -6.76
N VAL A 99 -5.27 1.83 -5.44
CA VAL A 99 -4.10 1.74 -4.57
C VAL A 99 -4.16 0.48 -3.73
N VAL A 100 -3.05 -0.25 -3.66
CA VAL A 100 -2.94 -1.51 -2.91
C VAL A 100 -1.88 -1.35 -1.84
N PHE A 101 -2.28 -1.58 -0.60
CA PHE A 101 -1.40 -1.56 0.57
C PHE A 101 -1.07 -2.98 0.99
N ASN A 102 0.22 -3.28 1.08
CA ASN A 102 0.72 -4.61 1.43
C ASN A 102 1.68 -4.50 2.60
N TYR A 103 1.49 -5.34 3.63
CA TYR A 103 2.26 -5.30 4.87
C TYR A 103 2.71 -6.69 5.30
N LEU A 104 3.94 -6.80 5.80
CA LEU A 104 4.36 -7.93 6.60
C LEU A 104 3.83 -7.73 8.02
N VAL A 105 2.96 -8.61 8.49
CA VAL A 105 2.34 -8.53 9.83
C VAL A 105 2.83 -9.60 10.77
N ASN A 106 3.28 -10.75 10.21
CA ASN A 106 3.84 -11.85 10.97
C ASN A 106 5.04 -12.43 10.20
N ASN A 107 6.13 -12.68 10.90
CA ASN A 107 7.36 -13.21 10.28
C ASN A 107 7.69 -14.65 10.70
N ARG A 108 6.74 -15.36 11.33
CA ARG A 108 7.01 -16.67 11.91
C ARG A 108 7.44 -17.74 10.91
N PHE A 109 7.01 -17.61 9.65
CA PHE A 109 7.18 -18.63 8.61
C PHE A 109 7.95 -18.15 7.38
N MET A 110 8.48 -16.94 7.37
CA MET A 110 9.11 -16.35 6.17
C MET A 110 10.48 -16.95 5.80
N LEU A 111 11.04 -17.84 6.58
CA LEU A 111 12.35 -18.42 6.29
C LEU A 111 12.38 -19.30 5.03
N THR A 112 11.23 -19.76 4.55
CA THR A 112 11.13 -20.71 3.43
C THR A 112 9.99 -20.43 2.45
N ALA A 113 9.10 -19.51 2.72
CA ALA A 113 7.93 -19.28 1.89
C ALA A 113 8.26 -18.40 0.69
N THR A 114 8.07 -18.88 -0.52
CA THR A 114 7.98 -18.04 -1.71
C THR A 114 6.73 -17.16 -1.58
N PRO A 115 6.85 -15.84 -1.62
CA PRO A 115 5.67 -14.98 -1.52
C PRO A 115 4.68 -15.30 -2.64
N LEU A 116 3.44 -15.60 -2.28
CA LEU A 116 2.39 -15.86 -3.26
C LEU A 116 1.90 -14.54 -3.87
N PRO A 117 1.47 -14.57 -5.14
CA PRO A 117 0.81 -13.41 -5.75
C PRO A 117 -0.45 -13.02 -4.97
N ILE A 118 -0.69 -11.73 -4.87
CA ILE A 118 -1.92 -11.17 -4.32
C ILE A 118 -2.89 -10.93 -5.47
N VAL A 119 -4.01 -11.62 -5.43
CA VAL A 119 -5.09 -11.49 -6.42
C VAL A 119 -5.87 -10.22 -6.12
N LEU A 120 -5.93 -9.32 -7.10
CA LEU A 120 -6.62 -8.03 -6.97
C LEU A 120 -8.12 -8.19 -7.19
N LYS A 121 -8.89 -7.16 -6.80
CA LYS A 121 -10.34 -7.15 -6.94
C LYS A 121 -10.85 -5.81 -7.43
N GLY A 122 -12.04 -5.78 -8.01
CA GLY A 122 -12.74 -4.55 -8.35
C GLY A 122 -12.28 -3.84 -9.62
N LEU A 123 -11.27 -4.35 -10.33
CA LEU A 123 -10.82 -3.80 -11.60
C LEU A 123 -11.78 -4.15 -12.75
N ASP A 124 -11.61 -3.52 -13.90
CA ASP A 124 -12.31 -3.90 -15.12
C ASP A 124 -11.46 -4.95 -15.88
N PRO A 125 -11.99 -6.17 -16.16
CA PRO A 125 -11.24 -7.22 -16.84
C PRO A 125 -10.78 -6.82 -18.25
N ASN A 126 -11.47 -5.90 -18.91
CA ASN A 126 -11.21 -5.48 -20.28
C ASN A 126 -10.20 -4.32 -20.38
N LYS A 127 -9.88 -3.66 -19.27
CA LYS A 127 -8.89 -2.58 -19.22
C LYS A 127 -7.48 -3.11 -19.05
N LYS A 128 -6.50 -2.30 -19.45
CA LYS A 128 -5.08 -2.53 -19.17
C LYS A 128 -4.61 -1.57 -18.10
N TYR A 129 -3.71 -2.03 -17.24
CA TYR A 129 -3.23 -1.28 -16.09
C TYR A 129 -1.72 -1.34 -15.97
N ALA A 130 -1.11 -0.17 -15.78
CA ALA A 130 0.27 -0.06 -15.32
C ALA A 130 0.32 -0.19 -13.79
N VAL A 131 1.33 -0.86 -13.28
CA VAL A 131 1.57 -1.04 -11.84
C VAL A 131 2.83 -0.32 -11.44
N LYS A 132 2.73 0.59 -10.47
CA LYS A 132 3.84 1.40 -9.97
C LYS A 132 3.94 1.31 -8.46
N GLU A 133 5.14 1.10 -7.94
CA GLU A 133 5.39 1.21 -6.50
C GLU A 133 5.51 2.68 -6.08
N LEU A 134 4.83 3.03 -5.01
CA LEU A 134 4.90 4.35 -4.36
C LEU A 134 5.74 4.27 -3.08
N ASN A 135 6.06 5.44 -2.53
CA ASN A 135 6.73 5.58 -1.23
C ASN A 135 8.05 4.77 -1.16
N ILE A 136 8.85 4.82 -2.23
CA ILE A 136 10.16 4.18 -2.26
C ILE A 136 11.10 4.98 -1.34
N TYR A 137 11.68 4.29 -0.33
CA TYR A 137 12.61 4.96 0.58
C TYR A 137 13.94 5.30 -0.12
N PRO A 138 14.55 6.48 0.12
CA PRO A 138 15.79 6.89 -0.55
C PRO A 138 16.93 5.89 -0.40
N GLY A 139 17.49 5.47 -1.53
CA GLY A 139 18.54 4.45 -1.61
C GLY A 139 18.01 3.02 -1.81
N THR A 140 16.71 2.81 -1.85
CA THR A 140 16.10 1.53 -2.24
C THR A 140 15.59 1.58 -3.68
N LYS A 141 15.35 0.41 -4.28
CA LYS A 141 14.82 0.30 -5.64
C LYS A 141 13.44 -0.37 -5.60
N SER A 142 12.56 0.04 -6.50
CA SER A 142 11.33 -0.69 -6.75
C SER A 142 11.63 -2.11 -7.26
N THR A 143 10.79 -3.05 -6.88
CA THR A 143 10.76 -4.40 -7.49
C THR A 143 9.75 -4.48 -8.63
N MET A 144 8.94 -3.44 -8.82
CA MET A 144 8.01 -3.32 -9.94
C MET A 144 8.68 -2.55 -11.07
N SER A 145 8.72 -3.14 -12.27
CA SER A 145 9.08 -2.39 -13.47
C SER A 145 7.92 -1.47 -13.84
N SER A 146 8.22 -0.18 -14.07
CA SER A 146 7.22 0.80 -14.51
C SER A 146 6.67 0.52 -15.92
N GLU A 147 7.30 -0.40 -16.66
CA GLU A 147 6.89 -0.80 -18.02
C GLU A 147 5.89 -1.96 -18.02
N ASN A 148 5.66 -2.60 -16.89
CA ASN A 148 4.76 -3.73 -16.81
C ASN A 148 3.31 -3.27 -16.89
N VAL A 149 2.65 -3.67 -17.99
CA VAL A 149 1.22 -3.45 -18.22
C VAL A 149 0.51 -4.82 -18.18
N PHE A 150 -0.52 -4.91 -17.37
CA PHE A 150 -1.30 -6.12 -17.18
C PHE A 150 -2.77 -5.88 -17.56
N SER A 151 -3.47 -6.91 -18.03
CA SER A 151 -4.93 -6.84 -18.14
C SER A 151 -5.56 -6.89 -16.74
N GLY A 152 -6.73 -6.26 -16.58
CA GLY A 152 -7.49 -6.38 -15.33
C GLY A 152 -7.87 -7.82 -15.03
N ASP A 153 -8.18 -8.61 -16.08
CA ASP A 153 -8.45 -10.05 -15.95
C ASP A 153 -7.25 -10.81 -15.33
N PHE A 154 -6.02 -10.56 -15.82
CA PHE A 154 -4.81 -11.14 -15.25
C PHE A 154 -4.62 -10.75 -13.79
N LEU A 155 -4.74 -9.46 -13.47
CA LEU A 155 -4.59 -8.96 -12.10
C LEU A 155 -5.62 -9.54 -11.13
N MET A 156 -6.83 -9.84 -11.62
CA MET A 156 -7.91 -10.39 -10.81
C MET A 156 -7.95 -11.92 -10.75
N LYS A 157 -7.24 -12.63 -11.62
CA LYS A 157 -7.19 -14.11 -11.63
C LYS A 157 -5.85 -14.67 -11.17
N VAL A 158 -4.76 -14.04 -11.55
CA VAL A 158 -3.39 -14.46 -11.23
C VAL A 158 -2.80 -13.59 -10.13
N GLY A 159 -3.01 -12.29 -10.20
CA GLY A 159 -2.48 -11.31 -9.24
C GLY A 159 -1.04 -10.90 -9.53
N ILE A 160 -0.46 -10.20 -8.57
CA ILE A 160 0.92 -9.70 -8.59
C ILE A 160 1.61 -9.98 -7.26
N ASN A 161 2.92 -10.18 -7.29
CA ASN A 161 3.72 -10.31 -6.07
C ASN A 161 4.34 -8.96 -5.71
N PRO A 162 3.93 -8.32 -4.59
CA PRO A 162 4.49 -7.05 -4.14
C PRO A 162 5.89 -7.19 -3.55
N ASN A 163 6.41 -8.42 -3.40
CA ASN A 163 7.71 -8.71 -2.80
C ASN A 163 7.89 -8.16 -1.38
N VAL A 164 6.83 -8.24 -0.58
CA VAL A 164 6.89 -7.92 0.86
C VAL A 164 7.75 -8.97 1.58
N ASN A 165 8.72 -8.52 2.38
CA ASN A 165 9.63 -9.38 3.14
C ASN A 165 10.21 -8.64 4.35
N LEU A 166 11.13 -9.26 5.10
CA LEU A 166 11.75 -8.67 6.31
C LEU A 166 12.50 -7.35 6.06
N GLN A 167 13.01 -7.13 4.87
CA GLN A 167 13.70 -5.88 4.49
C GLN A 167 12.74 -4.85 3.89
N ARG A 168 11.59 -5.31 3.42
CA ARG A 168 10.53 -4.52 2.80
C ARG A 168 9.20 -4.86 3.46
N THR A 169 9.02 -4.37 4.67
CA THR A 169 7.85 -4.70 5.50
C THR A 169 6.55 -4.04 5.04
N SER A 170 6.62 -3.05 4.15
CA SER A 170 5.45 -2.43 3.50
C SER A 170 5.75 -2.09 2.04
N VAL A 171 4.75 -2.29 1.19
CA VAL A 171 4.76 -1.93 -0.24
C VAL A 171 3.41 -1.35 -0.61
N VAL A 172 3.41 -0.13 -1.13
CA VAL A 172 2.21 0.53 -1.68
C VAL A 172 2.31 0.53 -3.19
N LEU A 173 1.28 0.00 -3.87
CA LEU A 173 1.21 -0.05 -5.32
C LEU A 173 0.07 0.85 -5.82
N GLU A 174 0.37 1.68 -6.79
CA GLU A 174 -0.61 2.39 -7.60
C GLU A 174 -0.87 1.59 -8.87
N ILE A 175 -2.12 1.38 -9.19
CA ILE A 175 -2.60 0.66 -10.38
C ILE A 175 -3.38 1.66 -11.21
N THR A 176 -2.93 1.97 -12.42
CA THR A 176 -3.53 3.03 -13.25
C THR A 176 -3.85 2.50 -14.63
N GLU A 177 -5.07 2.77 -15.13
CA GLU A 177 -5.48 2.43 -16.49
C GLU A 177 -4.54 3.06 -17.53
N VAL A 178 -4.15 2.25 -18.50
CA VAL A 178 -3.37 2.67 -19.68
C VAL A 178 -4.34 2.78 -20.86
N LYS A 179 -4.46 3.97 -21.39
CA LYS A 179 -5.29 4.27 -22.57
C LYS A 179 -4.58 3.89 -23.86
#